data_c5980caa26f2930fc42ebf5482f23559
#
_entry.id   c5980caa26f2930fc42ebf5482f23559
#
_cell.length_a   1.000
_cell.length_b   1.000
_cell.length_c   1.000
_cell.angle_alpha   90.00
_cell.angle_beta   90.00
_cell.angle_gamma   90.00
#
_symmetry.space_group_name_H-M   'P 1'
#
loop_
_entity.id
_entity.type
_entity.pdbx_description
1 polymer ?
#
loop_
_entity_poly.entity_id
_entity_poly.type
_entity_poly.pdbx_seq_one_letter_code
_entity_poly.pdbx_strand_id
1 'polypeptide(L)'
;MLQYIKTVLSLNSNQRYLKNSNNNKLVLVVDDEYDIVNLIKQSLQTNGQKVSAFTDPVMALEDFKVNCKTCSLILSDIRMPGINGYELIKKAKEIHKQVKIVLMSAFEINDREFHNVLPDIKVDAFLQKPFHIQQLNDIVERINIKSN
;
A
#
# COMPACT_ATOMS: atom_id res chain seq x y z
N MET A 1 10.19 -32.38 -24.78
CA MET A 1 9.99 -32.05 -23.35
C MET A 1 10.94 -30.97 -22.84
N LEU A 2 12.22 -31.09 -23.00
CA LEU A 2 13.23 -30.05 -22.61
C LEU A 2 13.00 -28.70 -23.29
N GLN A 3 12.59 -28.69 -24.56
CA GLN A 3 12.26 -27.48 -25.32
C GLN A 3 11.01 -26.77 -24.76
N TYR A 4 10.00 -27.56 -24.38
CA TYR A 4 8.78 -27.04 -23.78
C TYR A 4 9.04 -26.40 -22.41
N ILE A 5 9.83 -27.07 -21.56
CA ILE A 5 10.24 -26.56 -20.24
C ILE A 5 11.07 -25.27 -20.39
N LYS A 6 11.97 -25.19 -21.35
CA LYS A 6 12.76 -23.95 -21.65
C LYS A 6 11.84 -22.81 -22.10
N THR A 7 10.83 -23.10 -22.91
CA THR A 7 9.85 -22.10 -23.37
C THR A 7 8.99 -21.62 -22.21
N VAL A 8 8.51 -22.49 -21.33
CA VAL A 8 7.73 -22.11 -20.14
C VAL A 8 8.56 -21.32 -19.15
N LEU A 9 9.82 -21.69 -18.92
CA LEU A 9 10.75 -20.94 -18.06
C LEU A 9 11.12 -19.57 -18.64
N SER A 10 11.25 -19.48 -19.97
CA SER A 10 11.47 -18.23 -20.68
C SER A 10 10.25 -17.30 -20.63
N LEU A 11 9.03 -17.83 -20.75
CA LEU A 11 7.79 -17.09 -20.59
C LEU A 11 7.63 -16.57 -19.14
N ASN A 12 7.97 -17.40 -18.15
CA ASN A 12 7.92 -17.00 -16.74
C ASN A 12 8.98 -15.94 -16.39
N SER A 13 10.17 -16.03 -16.98
CA SER A 13 11.21 -14.99 -16.81
C SER A 13 10.81 -13.69 -17.50
N ASN A 14 10.24 -13.74 -18.71
CA ASN A 14 9.74 -12.55 -19.41
C ASN A 14 8.56 -11.90 -18.66
N GLN A 15 7.66 -12.68 -18.06
CA GLN A 15 6.60 -12.12 -17.20
C GLN A 15 7.16 -11.49 -15.91
N ARG A 16 8.24 -12.05 -15.34
CA ARG A 16 8.96 -11.41 -14.22
C ARG A 16 9.65 -10.11 -14.65
N TYR A 17 10.25 -10.07 -15.84
CA TYR A 17 10.87 -8.85 -16.37
C TYR A 17 9.83 -7.78 -16.72
N LEU A 18 8.67 -8.14 -17.22
CA LEU A 18 7.56 -7.21 -17.48
C LEU A 18 6.90 -6.70 -16.18
N LYS A 19 6.84 -7.53 -15.13
CA LYS A 19 6.49 -7.07 -13.78
C LYS A 19 7.52 -6.10 -13.17
N ASN A 20 8.79 -6.25 -13.53
CA ASN A 20 9.87 -5.40 -12.99
C ASN A 20 9.94 -4.00 -13.60
N SER A 21 9.32 -3.73 -14.74
CA SER A 21 9.32 -2.40 -15.35
C SER A 21 8.50 -1.34 -14.59
N ASN A 22 7.62 -1.77 -13.67
CA ASN A 22 6.82 -0.90 -12.80
C ASN A 22 7.34 -0.78 -11.35
N ASN A 23 8.48 -1.40 -11.03
CA ASN A 23 8.98 -1.58 -9.66
C ASN A 23 9.71 -0.37 -9.07
N ASN A 24 9.57 0.82 -9.64
CA ASN A 24 10.17 2.02 -9.06
C ASN A 24 9.21 2.77 -8.11
N LYS A 25 7.99 2.28 -7.97
CA LYS A 25 6.97 2.91 -7.13
C LYS A 25 7.12 2.46 -5.68
N LEU A 26 7.17 3.43 -4.79
CA LEU A 26 7.28 3.21 -3.35
C LEU A 26 5.89 2.98 -2.74
N VAL A 27 5.79 2.02 -1.84
CA VAL A 27 4.63 1.82 -0.96
C VAL A 27 5.00 2.27 0.45
N LEU A 28 4.24 3.18 1.00
CA LEU A 28 4.36 3.62 2.39
C LEU A 28 3.41 2.82 3.27
N VAL A 29 3.93 2.20 4.31
CA VAL A 29 3.16 1.40 5.28
C VAL A 29 3.22 2.07 6.65
N VAL A 30 2.06 2.29 7.28
CA VAL A 30 1.96 2.94 8.60
C VAL A 30 0.97 2.19 9.47
N ASP A 31 1.45 1.68 10.59
CA ASP A 31 0.66 1.01 11.62
C ASP A 31 1.43 1.06 12.94
N ASP A 32 0.81 1.41 14.05
CA ASP A 32 1.49 1.49 15.35
C ASP A 32 1.89 0.12 15.92
N GLU A 33 1.37 -0.97 15.34
CA GLU A 33 1.76 -2.35 15.68
C GLU A 33 2.98 -2.81 14.85
N TYR A 34 4.13 -2.92 15.51
CA TYR A 34 5.38 -3.31 14.86
C TYR A 34 5.29 -4.61 14.07
N ASP A 35 4.64 -5.63 14.62
CA ASP A 35 4.53 -6.95 13.98
C ASP A 35 3.71 -6.87 12.67
N ILE A 36 2.66 -6.05 12.64
CA ILE A 36 1.85 -5.82 11.44
C ILE A 36 2.67 -5.10 10.37
N VAL A 37 3.36 -4.02 10.74
CA VAL A 37 4.24 -3.28 9.84
C VAL A 37 5.30 -4.19 9.22
N ASN A 38 5.94 -5.01 10.04
CA ASN A 38 7.00 -5.90 9.60
C ASN A 38 6.48 -7.00 8.68
N LEU A 39 5.34 -7.60 9.00
CA LEU A 39 4.68 -8.61 8.17
C LEU A 39 4.33 -8.05 6.78
N ILE A 40 3.69 -6.89 6.74
CA ILE A 40 3.31 -6.23 5.49
C ILE A 40 4.56 -5.89 4.67
N LYS A 41 5.56 -5.27 5.30
CA LYS A 41 6.82 -4.91 4.65
C LYS A 41 7.49 -6.12 4.00
N GLN A 42 7.66 -7.21 4.74
CA GLN A 42 8.29 -8.42 4.22
C GLN A 42 7.52 -9.01 3.05
N SER A 43 6.20 -9.08 3.15
CA SER A 43 5.37 -9.62 2.08
C SER A 43 5.44 -8.78 0.80
N LEU A 44 5.34 -7.47 0.91
CA LEU A 44 5.40 -6.57 -0.24
C LEU A 44 6.79 -6.58 -0.89
N GLN A 45 7.86 -6.62 -0.08
CA GLN A 45 9.24 -6.73 -0.59
C GLN A 45 9.48 -8.05 -1.32
N THR A 46 8.96 -9.16 -0.80
CA THR A 46 9.04 -10.48 -1.46
C THR A 46 8.34 -10.45 -2.83
N ASN A 47 7.28 -9.66 -2.97
CA ASN A 47 6.59 -9.44 -4.24
C ASN A 47 7.23 -8.34 -5.12
N GLY A 48 8.43 -7.88 -4.77
CA GLY A 48 9.21 -6.93 -5.56
C GLY A 48 8.82 -5.45 -5.39
N GLN A 49 8.02 -5.11 -4.38
CA GLN A 49 7.68 -3.72 -4.08
C GLN A 49 8.81 -3.03 -3.30
N LYS A 50 9.03 -1.74 -3.56
CA LYS A 50 9.80 -0.89 -2.65
C LYS A 50 8.91 -0.43 -1.53
N VAL A 51 9.36 -0.53 -0.29
CA VAL A 51 8.55 -0.24 0.89
C VAL A 51 9.30 0.66 1.87
N SER A 52 8.67 1.77 2.25
CA SER A 52 8.97 2.51 3.48
C SER A 52 7.93 2.14 4.53
N ALA A 53 8.34 1.81 5.74
CA ALA A 53 7.45 1.31 6.77
C ALA A 53 7.73 1.96 8.12
N PHE A 54 6.68 2.45 8.77
CA PHE A 54 6.77 3.21 10.01
C PHE A 54 5.71 2.78 11.01
N THR A 55 6.10 2.77 12.28
CA THR A 55 5.16 2.65 13.41
C THR A 55 4.70 4.01 13.95
N ASP A 56 5.39 5.07 13.58
CA ASP A 56 5.07 6.45 13.94
C ASP A 56 4.50 7.20 12.73
N PRO A 57 3.23 7.65 12.77
CA PRO A 57 2.61 8.35 11.64
C PRO A 57 3.24 9.72 11.34
N VAL A 58 3.86 10.37 12.31
CA VAL A 58 4.58 11.65 12.09
C VAL A 58 5.82 11.40 11.24
N MET A 59 6.59 10.38 11.58
CA MET A 59 7.78 10.00 10.80
C MET A 59 7.40 9.52 9.39
N ALA A 60 6.28 8.80 9.27
CA ALA A 60 5.75 8.39 7.98
C ALA A 60 5.40 9.59 7.09
N LEU A 61 4.77 10.61 7.66
CA LEU A 61 4.42 11.83 6.93
C LEU A 61 5.66 12.63 6.49
N GLU A 62 6.69 12.71 7.33
CA GLU A 62 7.96 13.35 6.96
C GLU A 62 8.67 12.62 5.82
N ASP A 63 8.69 11.28 5.87
CA ASP A 63 9.21 10.46 4.75
C ASP A 63 8.41 10.70 3.46
N PHE A 64 7.08 10.74 3.57
CA PHE A 64 6.21 11.00 2.43
C PHE A 64 6.45 12.36 1.79
N LYS A 65 6.68 13.40 2.56
CA LYS A 65 7.00 14.75 2.04
C LYS A 65 8.23 14.74 1.12
N VAL A 66 9.23 13.93 1.49
CA VAL A 66 10.46 13.79 0.70
C VAL A 66 10.24 12.91 -0.54
N ASN A 67 9.48 11.82 -0.40
CA ASN A 67 9.35 10.77 -1.39
C ASN A 67 8.01 10.79 -2.16
N CYS A 68 7.17 11.82 -2.01
CA CYS A 68 5.81 11.86 -2.55
C CYS A 68 5.70 11.61 -4.05
N LYS A 69 6.70 12.02 -4.83
CA LYS A 69 6.71 11.82 -6.29
C LYS A 69 6.89 10.36 -6.70
N THR A 70 7.57 9.56 -5.88
CA THR A 70 7.81 8.14 -6.12
C THR A 70 6.84 7.23 -5.36
N CYS A 71 6.20 7.75 -4.31
CA CYS A 71 5.22 7.02 -3.53
C CYS A 71 3.89 6.92 -4.28
N SER A 72 3.52 5.71 -4.64
CA SER A 72 2.28 5.44 -5.38
C SER A 72 1.11 5.02 -4.51
N LEU A 73 1.39 4.50 -3.32
CA LEU A 73 0.40 3.90 -2.44
C LEU A 73 0.76 4.13 -0.98
N ILE A 74 -0.23 4.50 -0.18
CA ILE A 74 -0.15 4.51 1.28
C ILE A 74 -1.09 3.45 1.83
N LEU A 75 -0.54 2.54 2.64
CA LEU A 75 -1.28 1.59 3.49
C LEU A 75 -1.22 2.12 4.92
N SER A 76 -2.35 2.53 5.49
CA SER A 76 -2.38 3.09 6.83
C SER A 76 -3.44 2.45 7.70
N ASP A 77 -3.06 2.13 8.95
CA ASP A 77 -4.02 1.90 10.01
C ASP A 77 -4.81 3.18 10.31
N ILE A 78 -6.06 3.05 10.74
CA ILE A 78 -6.91 4.19 11.08
C ILE A 78 -6.61 4.69 12.50
N ARG A 79 -6.56 3.77 13.46
CA ARG A 79 -6.40 4.10 14.87
C ARG A 79 -4.95 4.00 15.33
N MET A 80 -4.29 5.14 15.40
CA MET A 80 -2.92 5.27 15.86
C MET A 80 -2.82 6.41 16.87
N PRO A 81 -1.91 6.32 17.87
CA PRO A 81 -1.60 7.44 18.75
C PRO A 81 -1.06 8.65 17.97
N GLY A 82 -1.41 9.85 18.39
CA GLY A 82 -0.98 11.08 17.74
C GLY A 82 -1.82 11.39 16.51
N ILE A 83 -1.28 11.22 15.32
CA ILE A 83 -1.99 11.40 14.05
C ILE A 83 -2.71 10.11 13.70
N ASN A 84 -4.03 10.11 13.58
CA ASN A 84 -4.78 8.97 13.09
C ASN A 84 -4.68 8.82 11.56
N GLY A 85 -5.13 7.66 11.04
CA GLY A 85 -5.04 7.38 9.61
C GLY A 85 -5.80 8.36 8.72
N TYR A 86 -6.93 8.87 9.16
CA TYR A 86 -7.71 9.87 8.41
C TYR A 86 -6.94 11.19 8.28
N GLU A 87 -6.33 11.65 9.36
CA GLU A 87 -5.52 12.86 9.35
C GLU A 87 -4.27 12.69 8.50
N LEU A 88 -3.62 11.53 8.59
CA LEU A 88 -2.44 11.20 7.78
C LEU A 88 -2.76 11.27 6.28
N ILE A 89 -3.83 10.61 5.82
CA ILE A 89 -4.20 10.59 4.40
C ILE A 89 -4.67 11.95 3.90
N LYS A 90 -5.34 12.74 4.74
CA LYS A 90 -5.71 14.11 4.40
C LYS A 90 -4.47 14.95 4.10
N LYS A 91 -3.49 14.94 5.00
CA LYS A 91 -2.20 15.65 4.83
C LYS A 91 -1.43 15.12 3.61
N ALA A 92 -1.41 13.81 3.40
CA ALA A 92 -0.75 13.20 2.24
C ALA A 92 -1.41 13.63 0.91
N LYS A 93 -2.73 13.68 0.85
CA LYS A 93 -3.47 14.13 -0.34
C LYS A 93 -3.29 15.62 -0.64
N GLU A 94 -3.07 16.45 0.37
CA GLU A 94 -2.71 17.87 0.18
C GLU A 94 -1.33 18.01 -0.48
N ILE A 95 -0.38 17.10 -0.19
CA ILE A 95 0.96 17.09 -0.77
C ILE A 95 0.94 16.46 -2.18
N HIS A 96 0.28 15.33 -2.34
CA HIS A 96 0.23 14.59 -3.62
C HIS A 96 -1.16 13.97 -3.86
N LYS A 97 -1.99 14.65 -4.64
CA LYS A 97 -3.39 14.27 -4.89
C LYS A 97 -3.57 12.88 -5.52
N GLN A 98 -2.58 12.42 -6.29
CA GLN A 98 -2.67 11.18 -7.06
C GLN A 98 -2.28 9.94 -6.27
N VAL A 99 -1.70 10.07 -5.07
CA VAL A 99 -1.33 8.91 -4.25
C VAL A 99 -2.55 8.05 -3.95
N LYS A 100 -2.41 6.75 -4.10
CA LYS A 100 -3.47 5.78 -3.79
C LYS A 100 -3.49 5.49 -2.29
N ILE A 101 -4.66 5.19 -1.77
CA ILE A 101 -4.88 5.00 -0.33
C ILE A 101 -5.56 3.67 -0.08
N VAL A 102 -5.00 2.87 0.81
CA VAL A 102 -5.65 1.73 1.45
C VAL A 102 -5.66 1.98 2.96
N LEU A 103 -6.84 1.94 3.55
CA LEU A 103 -7.02 2.03 5.00
C LEU A 103 -7.22 0.64 5.59
N MET A 104 -6.57 0.40 6.71
CA MET A 104 -6.69 -0.81 7.51
C MET A 104 -7.39 -0.50 8.84
N SER A 105 -8.29 -1.36 9.28
CA SER A 105 -9.00 -1.17 10.55
C SER A 105 -9.35 -2.50 11.22
N ALA A 106 -9.24 -2.57 12.55
CA ALA A 106 -9.77 -3.66 13.35
C ALA A 106 -11.31 -3.59 13.52
N PHE A 107 -11.92 -2.48 13.13
CA PHE A 107 -13.36 -2.23 13.24
C PHE A 107 -13.99 -2.19 11.86
N GLU A 108 -15.27 -2.54 11.77
CA GLU A 108 -16.04 -2.31 10.54
C GLU A 108 -15.98 -0.83 10.17
N ILE A 109 -15.55 -0.57 8.94
CA ILE A 109 -15.51 0.78 8.41
C ILE A 109 -16.89 1.05 7.83
N ASN A 110 -17.61 1.95 8.46
CA ASN A 110 -18.88 2.43 7.93
C ASN A 110 -18.59 3.51 6.88
N ASP A 111 -18.96 3.25 5.64
CA ASP A 111 -18.80 4.20 4.54
C ASP A 111 -19.38 5.58 4.85
N ARG A 112 -20.46 5.63 5.63
CA ARG A 112 -21.06 6.91 6.07
C ARG A 112 -20.17 7.69 7.01
N GLU A 113 -19.53 7.02 7.99
CA GLU A 113 -18.59 7.68 8.89
C GLU A 113 -17.40 8.23 8.12
N PHE A 114 -16.86 7.43 7.20
CA PHE A 114 -15.74 7.86 6.36
C PHE A 114 -16.09 9.09 5.53
N HIS A 115 -17.21 9.09 4.82
CA HIS A 115 -17.66 10.22 4.01
C HIS A 115 -17.99 11.47 4.83
N ASN A 116 -18.42 11.30 6.09
CA ASN A 116 -18.66 12.43 7.00
C ASN A 116 -17.34 13.07 7.47
N VAL A 117 -16.29 12.25 7.67
CA VAL A 117 -14.98 12.75 8.15
C VAL A 117 -14.13 13.29 6.99
N LEU A 118 -14.18 12.65 5.83
CA LEU A 118 -13.36 12.97 4.66
C LEU A 118 -14.20 12.95 3.37
N PRO A 119 -15.14 13.90 3.20
CA PRO A 119 -16.09 13.87 2.07
C PRO A 119 -15.43 13.97 0.69
N ASP A 120 -14.28 14.63 0.61
CA ASP A 120 -13.59 14.92 -0.65
C ASP A 120 -12.37 14.01 -0.92
N ILE A 121 -12.15 13.00 -0.06
CA ILE A 121 -11.00 12.11 -0.20
C ILE A 121 -11.43 10.74 -0.68
N LYS A 122 -10.85 10.32 -1.81
CA LYS A 122 -11.02 8.97 -2.31
C LYS A 122 -10.07 8.01 -1.60
N VAL A 123 -10.64 6.94 -1.02
CA VAL A 123 -9.92 5.76 -0.57
C VAL A 123 -10.09 4.65 -1.60
N ASP A 124 -9.00 4.05 -2.03
CA ASP A 124 -9.01 3.07 -3.12
C ASP A 124 -9.41 1.67 -2.65
N ALA A 125 -9.14 1.33 -1.39
CA ALA A 125 -9.62 0.11 -0.75
C ALA A 125 -9.58 0.21 0.78
N PHE A 126 -10.39 -0.63 1.41
CA PHE A 126 -10.38 -0.87 2.85
C PHE A 126 -10.00 -2.33 3.12
N LEU A 127 -9.21 -2.54 4.15
CA LEU A 127 -8.77 -3.86 4.59
C LEU A 127 -9.09 -4.04 6.07
N GLN A 128 -10.00 -4.95 6.38
CA GLN A 128 -10.39 -5.22 7.76
C GLN A 128 -9.40 -6.17 8.42
N LYS A 129 -8.93 -5.82 9.60
CA LYS A 129 -8.13 -6.69 10.46
C LYS A 129 -9.05 -7.65 11.26
N PRO A 130 -8.66 -8.91 11.50
CA PRO A 130 -7.46 -9.56 10.95
C PRO A 130 -7.65 -9.92 9.47
N PHE A 131 -6.61 -9.79 8.67
CA PHE A 131 -6.61 -10.15 7.26
C PHE A 131 -5.54 -11.20 6.94
N HIS A 132 -5.80 -11.99 5.90
CA HIS A 132 -4.77 -12.83 5.32
C HIS A 132 -3.85 -12.01 4.43
N ILE A 133 -2.55 -12.30 4.47
CA ILE A 133 -1.56 -11.55 3.69
C ILE A 133 -1.85 -11.58 2.18
N GLN A 134 -2.50 -12.65 1.69
CA GLN A 134 -2.92 -12.74 0.30
C GLN A 134 -3.96 -11.68 -0.07
N GLN A 135 -4.89 -11.34 0.83
CA GLN A 135 -5.87 -10.27 0.60
C GLN A 135 -5.18 -8.92 0.39
N LEU A 136 -4.15 -8.62 1.19
CA LEU A 136 -3.35 -7.42 1.02
C LEU A 136 -2.63 -7.41 -0.34
N ASN A 137 -1.96 -8.51 -0.68
CA ASN A 137 -1.23 -8.63 -1.95
C ASN A 137 -2.17 -8.45 -3.15
N ASP A 138 -3.35 -9.04 -3.12
CA ASP A 138 -4.37 -8.91 -4.18
C ASP A 138 -4.85 -7.46 -4.33
N ILE A 139 -5.06 -6.76 -3.23
CA ILE A 139 -5.44 -5.33 -3.23
C ILE A 139 -4.33 -4.49 -3.84
N VAL A 140 -3.09 -4.67 -3.42
CA VAL A 140 -1.93 -3.91 -3.93
C VAL A 140 -1.72 -4.17 -5.42
N GLU A 141 -1.80 -5.41 -5.86
CA GLU A 141 -1.67 -5.77 -7.27
C GLU A 141 -2.78 -5.12 -8.12
N ARG A 142 -4.02 -5.19 -7.67
CA ARG A 142 -5.17 -4.56 -8.35
C ARG A 142 -5.02 -3.05 -8.48
N ILE A 143 -4.54 -2.37 -7.45
CA ILE A 143 -4.31 -0.92 -7.47
C ILE A 143 -3.18 -0.57 -8.44
N ASN A 144 -2.10 -1.34 -8.43
CA ASN A 144 -0.96 -1.13 -9.34
C ASN A 144 -1.34 -1.31 -10.82
N ILE A 145 -2.18 -2.29 -11.15
CA ILE A 145 -2.68 -2.52 -12.52
C ILE A 145 -3.53 -1.33 -13.00
N LYS A 146 -4.41 -0.78 -12.15
CA LYS A 146 -5.27 0.37 -12.50
C LYS A 146 -4.52 1.69 -12.65
N SER A 147 -3.28 1.76 -12.17
CA SER A 147 -2.45 2.97 -12.21
C SER A 147 -1.61 3.10 -13.48
N ASN A 148 -1.72 2.14 -14.37
CA ASN A 148 -1.11 2.09 -15.69
C ASN A 148 -2.15 2.37 -16.78
#